data_0f23ccbbcc9714c81b7693755e4cfd42
#
_entry.id   0f23ccbbcc9714c81b7693755e4cfd42
#
_cell.length_a   1.000
_cell.length_b   1.000
_cell.length_c   1.000
_cell.angle_alpha   90.00
_cell.angle_beta   90.00
_cell.angle_gamma   90.00
#
_symmetry.space_group_name_H-M   'P 1'
#
loop_
_entity.id
_entity.type
_entity.pdbx_description
1 polymer ?
#
loop_
_entity_poly.entity_id
_entity_poly.type
_entity_poly.pdbx_seq_one_letter_code
_entity_poly.pdbx_strand_id
1 'polypeptide(L)'
;MNFSQDTLDRVKVVIVKTLGIQDRADRLEESTELFGSMPELDSMAVVTLAVNLEREFDFEIDDEDFTGEVFDTIASLAEYVEQNTR
;
A
#
# COMPACT_ATOMS: atom_id res chain seq x y z
N MET A 1 6.71 -6.55 -14.45
CA MET A 1 6.26 -5.82 -13.26
C MET A 1 6.78 -4.39 -13.29
N ASN A 2 5.99 -3.45 -12.81
CA ASN A 2 6.31 -2.02 -12.89
C ASN A 2 6.82 -1.46 -11.56
N PHE A 3 7.42 -2.32 -10.74
CA PHE A 3 7.98 -1.93 -9.44
C PHE A 3 9.17 -2.83 -9.09
N SER A 4 10.07 -2.30 -8.26
CA SER A 4 11.22 -3.06 -7.80
C SER A 4 10.85 -3.90 -6.58
N GLN A 5 11.66 -4.91 -6.29
CA GLN A 5 11.47 -5.73 -5.10
C GLN A 5 11.60 -4.87 -3.83
N ASP A 6 12.50 -3.89 -3.84
CA ASP A 6 12.66 -2.96 -2.73
C ASP A 6 11.38 -2.17 -2.46
N THR A 7 10.75 -1.64 -3.51
CA THR A 7 9.49 -0.92 -3.38
C THR A 7 8.41 -1.82 -2.82
N LEU A 8 8.31 -3.04 -3.33
CA LEU A 8 7.32 -4.02 -2.86
C LEU A 8 7.51 -4.32 -1.38
N ASP A 9 8.74 -4.59 -0.96
CA ASP A 9 9.05 -4.91 0.43
C ASP A 9 8.73 -3.75 1.36
N ARG A 10 9.05 -2.53 0.96
CA ARG A 10 8.77 -1.33 1.76
C ARG A 10 7.27 -1.08 1.87
N VAL A 11 6.53 -1.28 0.79
CA VAL A 11 5.07 -1.15 0.82
C VAL A 11 4.47 -2.16 1.79
N LYS A 12 4.95 -3.40 1.77
CA LYS A 12 4.48 -4.43 2.71
C LYS A 12 4.74 -4.02 4.16
N VAL A 13 5.93 -3.50 4.44
CA VAL A 13 6.28 -3.05 5.81
C VAL A 13 5.32 -1.95 6.27
N VAL A 14 5.04 -0.98 5.41
CA VAL A 14 4.12 0.11 5.75
C VAL A 14 2.72 -0.43 6.04
N ILE A 15 2.24 -1.36 5.21
CA ILE A 15 0.93 -1.98 5.40
C ILE A 15 0.85 -2.69 6.75
N VAL A 16 1.86 -3.51 7.04
CA VAL A 16 1.91 -4.28 8.29
C VAL A 16 1.88 -3.35 9.50
N LYS A 17 2.66 -2.31 9.49
CA LYS A 17 2.72 -1.35 10.59
C LYS A 17 1.42 -0.56 10.74
N THR A 18 0.85 -0.14 9.62
CA THR A 18 -0.36 0.67 9.63
C THR A 18 -1.55 -0.12 10.16
N LEU A 19 -1.68 -1.37 9.74
CA LEU A 19 -2.84 -2.20 10.07
C LEU A 19 -2.62 -3.08 11.30
N GLY A 20 -1.40 -3.14 11.83
CA GLY A 20 -1.08 -3.94 12.99
C GLY A 20 -1.21 -5.44 12.74
N ILE A 21 -0.83 -5.88 11.55
CA ILE A 21 -0.99 -7.27 11.13
C ILE A 21 0.35 -8.01 11.04
N GLN A 22 1.23 -7.77 12.00
CA GLN A 22 2.55 -8.41 12.03
C GLN A 22 2.47 -9.93 12.00
N ASP A 23 1.41 -10.49 12.56
CA ASP A 23 1.17 -11.93 12.57
C ASP A 23 0.90 -12.51 11.17
N ARG A 24 0.54 -11.64 10.22
CA ARG A 24 0.24 -12.04 8.83
C ARG A 24 1.26 -11.54 7.83
N ALA A 25 2.35 -10.92 8.30
CA ALA A 25 3.35 -10.33 7.42
C ALA A 25 3.90 -11.33 6.39
N ASP A 26 4.11 -12.57 6.81
CA ASP A 26 4.65 -13.63 5.95
C ASP A 26 3.69 -14.08 4.85
N ARG A 27 2.42 -13.73 4.99
CA ARG A 27 1.39 -14.16 4.03
C ARG A 27 1.10 -13.10 2.98
N LEU A 28 1.69 -11.92 3.10
CA LEU A 28 1.46 -10.85 2.15
C LEU A 28 2.22 -11.09 0.86
N GLU A 29 1.51 -11.01 -0.24
CA GLU A 29 2.04 -11.19 -1.59
C GLU A 29 1.61 -10.03 -2.46
N GLU A 30 2.21 -9.90 -3.63
CA GLU A 30 1.84 -8.84 -4.56
C GLU A 30 0.37 -8.94 -4.99
N SER A 31 -0.18 -10.16 -5.03
CA SER A 31 -1.57 -10.37 -5.41
C SER A 31 -2.55 -10.25 -4.23
N THR A 32 -2.06 -10.00 -3.02
CA THR A 32 -2.91 -9.86 -1.85
C THR A 32 -3.86 -8.67 -2.05
N GLU A 33 -5.15 -8.94 -1.93
CA GLU A 33 -6.17 -7.91 -2.04
C GLU A 33 -6.23 -7.07 -0.77
N LEU A 34 -6.40 -5.77 -0.95
CA LEU A 34 -6.42 -4.81 0.15
C LEU A 34 -7.82 -4.26 0.38
N PHE A 35 -8.14 -3.17 -0.28
CA PHE A 35 -9.42 -2.49 -0.07
C PHE A 35 -10.60 -3.39 -0.45
N GLY A 36 -11.54 -3.54 0.48
CA GLY A 36 -12.72 -4.37 0.26
C GLY A 36 -12.58 -5.83 0.67
N SER A 37 -11.35 -6.32 0.77
CA SER A 37 -11.08 -7.72 1.14
C SER A 37 -10.43 -7.87 2.50
N MET A 38 -9.78 -6.82 2.98
CA MET A 38 -9.10 -6.80 4.28
C MET A 38 -9.97 -6.03 5.27
N PRO A 39 -10.53 -6.69 6.29
CA PRO A 39 -11.43 -5.98 7.23
C PRO A 39 -10.73 -4.85 7.99
N GLU A 40 -9.42 -4.95 8.17
CA GLU A 40 -8.62 -3.91 8.82
C GLU A 40 -8.51 -2.64 8.00
N LEU A 41 -8.73 -2.73 6.70
CA LEU A 41 -8.56 -1.59 5.80
C LEU A 41 -9.92 -0.94 5.51
N ASP A 42 -10.38 -0.12 6.45
CA ASP A 42 -11.56 0.71 6.27
C ASP A 42 -11.16 2.08 5.70
N SER A 43 -12.12 2.99 5.58
CA SER A 43 -11.86 4.32 5.00
C SER A 43 -10.81 5.10 5.76
N MET A 44 -10.81 5.00 7.08
CA MET A 44 -9.82 5.71 7.91
C MET A 44 -8.44 5.07 7.78
N ALA A 45 -8.39 3.75 7.72
CA ALA A 45 -7.12 3.04 7.55
C ALA A 45 -6.49 3.33 6.20
N VAL A 46 -7.30 3.49 5.15
CA VAL A 46 -6.80 3.88 3.83
C VAL A 46 -6.10 5.23 3.90
N VAL A 47 -6.70 6.21 4.57
CA VAL A 47 -6.10 7.53 4.73
C VAL A 47 -4.79 7.44 5.52
N THR A 48 -4.79 6.70 6.62
CA THR A 48 -3.59 6.50 7.43
C THR A 48 -2.49 5.81 6.63
N LEU A 49 -2.86 4.77 5.88
CA LEU A 49 -1.91 4.06 5.02
C LEU A 49 -1.29 5.00 3.99
N ALA A 50 -2.11 5.83 3.35
CA ALA A 50 -1.65 6.79 2.37
C ALA A 50 -0.63 7.76 2.97
N VAL A 51 -0.93 8.30 4.15
CA VAL A 51 -0.02 9.23 4.83
C VAL A 51 1.31 8.54 5.15
N ASN A 52 1.24 7.30 5.63
CA ASN A 52 2.46 6.55 5.97
C ASN A 52 3.28 6.23 4.73
N LEU A 53 2.64 5.94 3.59
CA LEU A 53 3.33 5.73 2.32
C LEU A 53 4.01 7.01 1.85
N GLU A 54 3.33 8.14 1.97
CA GLU A 54 3.91 9.44 1.62
C GLU A 54 5.18 9.71 2.42
N ARG A 55 5.18 9.37 3.70
CA ARG A 55 6.35 9.56 4.57
C ARG A 55 7.47 8.59 4.24
N GLU A 56 7.10 7.33 3.98
CA GLU A 56 8.11 6.29 3.71
C GLU A 56 8.84 6.54 2.40
N PHE A 57 8.13 7.00 1.38
CA PHE A 57 8.66 7.17 0.03
C PHE A 57 8.91 8.63 -0.36
N ASP A 58 8.63 9.56 0.52
CA ASP A 58 8.84 11.00 0.33
C ASP A 58 8.19 11.51 -0.95
N PHE A 59 6.87 11.32 -1.05
CA PHE A 59 6.08 11.77 -2.19
C PHE A 59 4.68 12.17 -1.71
N GLU A 60 3.86 12.70 -2.60
CA GLU A 60 2.48 13.05 -2.27
C GLU A 60 1.50 12.26 -3.12
N ILE A 61 0.40 11.84 -2.50
CA ILE A 61 -0.70 11.16 -3.17
C ILE A 61 -1.80 12.18 -3.42
N ASP A 62 -2.16 12.38 -4.70
CA ASP A 62 -3.26 13.27 -5.05
C ASP A 62 -4.60 12.69 -4.63
N ASP A 63 -5.54 13.58 -4.26
CA ASP A 63 -6.88 13.14 -3.89
C ASP A 63 -7.55 12.32 -4.99
N GLU A 64 -7.26 12.64 -6.25
CA GLU A 64 -7.80 11.91 -7.40
C GLU A 64 -7.35 10.45 -7.46
N ASP A 65 -6.21 10.15 -6.83
CA ASP A 65 -5.64 8.81 -6.84
C ASP A 65 -6.10 7.96 -5.67
N PHE A 66 -6.95 8.50 -4.79
CA PHE A 66 -7.58 7.72 -3.72
C PHE A 66 -8.73 6.89 -4.30
N THR A 67 -8.39 5.87 -5.07
CA THR A 67 -9.36 5.03 -5.76
C THR A 67 -9.19 3.58 -5.34
N GLY A 68 -10.26 2.80 -5.54
CA GLY A 68 -10.18 1.37 -5.30
C GLY A 68 -9.16 0.67 -6.19
N GLU A 69 -8.86 1.23 -7.36
CA GLU A 69 -7.86 0.65 -8.26
C GLU A 69 -6.46 0.71 -7.69
N VAL A 70 -6.08 1.85 -7.12
CA VAL A 70 -4.74 2.02 -6.52
C VAL A 70 -4.59 1.11 -5.30
N PHE A 71 -5.62 1.03 -4.48
CA PHE A 71 -5.60 0.27 -3.23
C PHE A 71 -6.20 -1.13 -3.36
N ASP A 72 -6.31 -1.65 -4.57
CA ASP A 72 -6.91 -2.96 -4.83
C ASP A 72 -6.04 -4.10 -4.33
N THR A 73 -4.77 -4.11 -4.74
CA THR A 73 -3.80 -5.14 -4.32
C THR A 73 -2.50 -4.48 -3.90
N ILE A 74 -1.64 -5.26 -3.26
CA ILE A 74 -0.29 -4.78 -2.92
C ILE A 74 0.46 -4.43 -4.20
N ALA A 75 0.30 -5.22 -5.27
CA ALA A 75 0.93 -4.94 -6.56
C ALA A 75 0.49 -3.60 -7.13
N SER A 76 -0.82 -3.32 -7.14
CA SER A 76 -1.32 -2.07 -7.69
C SER A 76 -0.81 -0.88 -6.90
N LEU A 77 -0.72 -1.01 -5.58
CA LEU A 77 -0.20 0.03 -4.72
C LEU A 77 1.30 0.24 -4.95
N ALA A 78 2.06 -0.85 -5.07
CA ALA A 78 3.50 -0.76 -5.34
C ALA A 78 3.79 -0.11 -6.68
N GLU A 79 3.00 -0.44 -7.71
CA GLU A 79 3.13 0.19 -9.03
C GLU A 79 2.89 1.70 -8.94
N TYR A 80 1.85 2.09 -8.24
CA TYR A 80 1.51 3.50 -8.06
C TYR A 80 2.66 4.24 -7.37
N VAL A 81 3.18 3.68 -6.28
CA VAL A 81 4.30 4.27 -5.54
C VAL A 81 5.52 4.40 -6.44
N GLU A 82 5.85 3.35 -7.17
CA GLU A 82 7.03 3.34 -8.05
C GLU A 82 6.92 4.41 -9.13
N GLN A 83 5.74 4.57 -9.72
CA GLN A 83 5.51 5.56 -10.77
C GLN A 83 5.63 6.99 -10.27
N ASN A 84 5.33 7.23 -9.02
CA ASN A 84 5.30 8.57 -8.44
C ASN A 84 6.56 8.94 -7.66
N THR A 85 7.50 8.02 -7.53
CA THR A 85 8.75 8.25 -6.79
C THR A 85 10.00 8.20 -7.67
N ARG A 86 9.83 8.03 -8.96
CA ARG A 86 10.94 8.04 -9.91
C ARG A 86 11.40 9.45 -10.20
#